data_b096532f4fbfda8c8f7a3c882c2d925d
#
_entry.id   b096532f4fbfda8c8f7a3c882c2d925d
#
_cell.length_a   1.000
_cell.length_b   1.000
_cell.length_c   1.000
_cell.angle_alpha   90.00
_cell.angle_beta   90.00
_cell.angle_gamma   90.00
#
_symmetry.space_group_name_H-M   'P 1'
#
loop_
_entity.id
_entity.type
_entity.pdbx_description
1 polymer ?
#
loop_
_entity_poly.entity_id
_entity_poly.type
_entity_poly.pdbx_seq_one_letter_code
_entity_poly.pdbx_strand_id
1 'polypeptide(L)'
;MIQLNTIIRRRRPSLTPMIDVVFLLLIFFMLVARFGVDKVIDINLPSALGQSSQYEGAPRLVEIKSGNMVSLNGTQISLDQLSSKLSQLMPSPNALIIVRSSAEANTQDLLDVLLYLKSEKIMNVSVLGPDNEF
;
A
#
# COMPACT_ATOMS: atom_id res chain seq x y z
N MET A 1 64.79 16.40 49.75
CA MET A 1 63.35 16.47 49.40
C MET A 1 63.20 16.35 47.90
N ILE A 2 62.67 15.23 47.45
CA ILE A 2 62.39 15.01 46.03
C ILE A 2 60.98 15.50 45.77
N GLN A 3 60.80 16.64 45.05
CA GLN A 3 59.52 17.09 44.60
C GLN A 3 59.16 16.30 43.33
N LEU A 4 58.23 15.37 43.47
CA LEU A 4 57.61 14.70 42.35
C LEU A 4 56.61 15.66 41.71
N ASN A 5 57.03 16.28 40.63
CA ASN A 5 56.19 17.16 39.82
C ASN A 5 55.27 16.26 39.02
N THR A 6 54.06 16.02 39.51
CA THR A 6 53.05 15.25 38.80
C THR A 6 52.50 16.13 37.66
N ILE A 7 52.97 15.90 36.45
CA ILE A 7 52.41 16.51 35.26
C ILE A 7 51.01 15.94 35.05
N ILE A 8 49.99 16.67 35.47
CA ILE A 8 48.59 16.34 35.15
C ILE A 8 48.38 16.61 33.66
N ARG A 9 48.47 15.55 32.88
CA ARG A 9 48.18 15.58 31.47
C ARG A 9 46.65 15.81 31.33
N ARG A 10 46.26 17.05 31.04
CA ARG A 10 44.86 17.36 30.68
C ARG A 10 44.52 16.55 29.43
N ARG A 11 43.74 15.48 29.58
CA ARG A 11 43.14 14.78 28.46
C ARG A 11 42.12 15.71 27.82
N ARG A 12 42.38 16.10 26.58
CA ARG A 12 41.40 16.81 25.78
C ARG A 12 40.25 15.84 25.53
N PRO A 13 38.98 16.29 25.73
CA PRO A 13 37.85 15.44 25.43
C PRO A 13 37.88 15.07 23.93
N SER A 14 37.82 13.78 23.62
CA SER A 14 37.75 13.33 22.25
C SER A 14 36.40 13.69 21.65
N LEU A 15 36.39 14.32 20.48
CA LEU A 15 35.17 14.64 19.72
C LEU A 15 34.65 13.43 18.94
N THR A 16 35.43 12.35 18.88
CA THR A 16 35.07 11.14 18.11
C THR A 16 33.75 10.51 18.52
N PRO A 17 33.41 10.36 19.84
CA PRO A 17 32.09 9.83 20.22
C PRO A 17 30.93 10.73 19.81
N MET A 18 31.12 12.05 19.78
CA MET A 18 30.08 13.00 19.36
C MET A 18 29.80 12.91 17.86
N ILE A 19 30.86 12.75 17.06
CA ILE A 19 30.75 12.58 15.60
C ILE A 19 30.03 11.28 15.29
N ASP A 20 30.32 10.21 16.00
CA ASP A 20 29.69 8.90 15.82
C ASP A 20 28.17 8.96 16.09
N VAL A 21 27.77 9.59 17.19
CA VAL A 21 26.36 9.76 17.53
C VAL A 21 25.62 10.58 16.46
N VAL A 22 26.21 11.66 15.98
CA VAL A 22 25.63 12.49 14.91
C VAL A 22 25.50 11.71 13.62
N PHE A 23 26.53 10.93 13.27
CA PHE A 23 26.52 10.09 12.07
C PHE A 23 25.46 8.99 12.15
N LEU A 24 25.31 8.33 13.29
CA LEU A 24 24.25 7.34 13.52
C LEU A 24 22.85 7.96 13.42
N LEU A 25 22.65 9.15 13.96
CA LEU A 25 21.39 9.87 13.84
C LEU A 25 21.07 10.22 12.38
N LEU A 26 22.07 10.67 11.62
CA LEU A 26 21.88 11.00 10.20
C LEU A 26 21.49 9.75 9.38
N ILE A 27 22.17 8.61 9.62
CA ILE A 27 21.81 7.34 8.96
C ILE A 27 20.40 6.92 9.36
N PHE A 28 20.06 7.03 10.65
CA PHE A 28 18.73 6.68 11.14
C PHE A 28 17.64 7.51 10.48
N PHE A 29 17.80 8.84 10.42
CA PHE A 29 16.84 9.71 9.74
C PHE A 29 16.76 9.45 8.24
N MET A 30 17.89 9.14 7.61
CA MET A 30 17.92 8.76 6.20
C MET A 30 17.14 7.47 5.94
N LEU A 31 17.30 6.46 6.80
CA LEU A 31 16.56 5.20 6.70
C LEU A 31 15.06 5.41 6.94
N VAL A 32 14.70 6.15 7.99
CA VAL A 32 13.29 6.46 8.31
C VAL A 32 12.63 7.25 7.17
N ALA A 33 13.31 8.23 6.60
CA ALA A 33 12.80 8.99 5.45
C ALA A 33 12.61 8.11 4.20
N ARG A 34 13.40 7.07 4.04
CA ARG A 34 13.28 6.14 2.91
C ARG A 34 12.12 5.16 3.04
N PHE A 35 11.71 4.83 4.26
CA PHE A 35 10.54 3.97 4.50
C PHE A 35 9.20 4.70 4.36
N GLY A 36 9.22 6.02 4.29
CA GLY A 36 8.03 6.88 4.18
C GLY A 36 7.49 7.03 2.77
N VAL A 37 7.68 6.05 1.87
CA VAL A 37 6.89 6.01 0.63
C VAL A 37 5.58 5.31 0.96
N ASP A 38 4.70 6.03 1.65
CA ASP A 38 3.34 5.60 1.85
C ASP A 38 2.67 5.51 0.47
N LYS A 39 2.52 4.30 -0.02
CA LYS A 39 1.61 4.04 -1.14
C LYS A 39 0.20 4.17 -0.57
N VAL A 40 -0.32 5.37 -0.60
CA VAL A 40 -1.71 5.61 -0.24
C VAL A 40 -2.58 5.00 -1.34
N ILE A 41 -3.35 3.99 -0.97
CA ILE A 41 -4.40 3.44 -1.80
C ILE A 41 -5.68 4.16 -1.35
N ASP A 42 -6.16 5.04 -2.20
CA ASP A 42 -7.47 5.67 -1.97
C ASP A 42 -8.56 4.63 -2.17
N ILE A 43 -9.04 4.06 -1.07
CA ILE A 43 -10.16 3.13 -1.07
C ILE A 43 -11.41 3.96 -0.78
N ASN A 44 -12.23 4.14 -1.79
CA ASN A 44 -13.56 4.68 -1.60
C ASN A 44 -14.46 3.59 -1.03
N LEU A 45 -14.67 3.62 0.28
CA LEU A 45 -15.69 2.77 0.89
C LEU A 45 -17.07 3.27 0.45
N PRO A 46 -17.96 2.40 0.01
CA PRO A 46 -19.33 2.79 -0.25
C PRO A 46 -19.93 3.30 1.05
N SER A 47 -20.18 4.60 1.11
CA SER A 47 -20.94 5.18 2.23
C SER A 47 -22.33 4.56 2.19
N ALA A 48 -22.70 3.86 3.25
CA ALA A 48 -24.01 3.22 3.41
C ALA A 48 -25.19 4.21 3.42
N LEU A 49 -24.93 5.51 3.22
CA LEU A 49 -25.91 6.59 3.26
C LEU A 49 -25.79 7.45 1.98
N GLY A 50 -26.49 7.05 0.94
CA GLY A 50 -27.28 7.97 0.16
C GLY A 50 -26.60 8.82 -0.90
N GLN A 51 -25.49 8.40 -1.51
CA GLN A 51 -25.18 8.87 -2.86
C GLN A 51 -25.08 7.66 -3.78
N SER A 52 -26.15 7.41 -4.49
CA SER A 52 -26.14 6.53 -5.64
C SER A 52 -25.19 7.13 -6.68
N SER A 53 -23.90 6.78 -6.61
CA SER A 53 -23.08 6.89 -7.80
C SER A 53 -23.77 6.01 -8.83
N GLN A 54 -24.37 6.63 -9.84
CA GLN A 54 -25.06 5.90 -10.88
C GLN A 54 -24.08 4.91 -11.50
N TYR A 55 -24.30 3.65 -11.18
CA TYR A 55 -23.55 2.58 -11.77
C TYR A 55 -24.01 2.46 -13.23
N GLU A 56 -23.18 2.91 -14.16
CA GLU A 56 -23.48 2.86 -15.59
C GLU A 56 -22.74 1.71 -16.27
N GLY A 57 -23.46 0.98 -17.11
CA GLY A 57 -22.92 -0.04 -17.99
C GLY A 57 -22.99 -1.46 -17.42
N ALA A 58 -22.18 -2.35 -17.99
CA ALA A 58 -22.13 -3.76 -17.61
C ALA A 58 -21.58 -3.91 -16.19
N PRO A 59 -22.03 -4.93 -15.43
CA PRO A 59 -21.50 -5.20 -14.10
C PRO A 59 -19.99 -5.49 -14.15
N ARG A 60 -19.27 -4.95 -13.16
CA ARG A 60 -17.82 -5.08 -13.04
C ARG A 60 -17.46 -5.49 -11.62
N LEU A 61 -17.85 -6.68 -11.26
CA LEU A 61 -17.54 -7.29 -9.97
C LEU A 61 -16.27 -8.13 -10.09
N VAL A 62 -15.24 -7.70 -9.39
CA VAL A 62 -13.99 -8.44 -9.25
C VAL A 62 -13.98 -9.12 -7.90
N GLU A 63 -14.02 -10.44 -7.88
CA GLU A 63 -13.92 -11.23 -6.67
C GLU A 63 -12.50 -11.80 -6.54
N ILE A 64 -11.88 -11.55 -5.41
CA ILE A 64 -10.51 -11.98 -5.12
C ILE A 64 -10.56 -13.33 -4.43
N LYS A 65 -9.84 -14.29 -4.99
CA LYS A 65 -9.63 -15.64 -4.43
C LYS A 65 -8.19 -15.77 -3.96
N SER A 66 -7.89 -16.86 -3.28
CA SER A 66 -6.52 -17.13 -2.85
C SER A 66 -5.57 -17.36 -4.03
N GLY A 67 -4.29 -16.98 -3.88
CA GLY A 67 -3.24 -17.29 -4.83
C GLY A 67 -3.26 -16.52 -6.14
N ASN A 68 -3.53 -15.20 -6.12
CA ASN A 68 -3.58 -14.33 -7.31
C ASN A 68 -4.65 -14.72 -8.36
N MET A 69 -5.61 -15.53 -7.96
CA MET A 69 -6.75 -15.85 -8.79
C MET A 69 -7.87 -14.84 -8.55
N VAL A 70 -8.41 -14.34 -9.62
CA VAL A 70 -9.53 -13.39 -9.58
C VAL A 70 -10.69 -13.93 -10.41
N SER A 71 -11.88 -13.52 -10.04
CA SER A 71 -13.08 -13.82 -10.81
C SER A 71 -13.71 -12.49 -11.24
N LEU A 72 -13.99 -12.32 -12.51
CA LEU A 72 -14.70 -11.17 -13.04
C LEU A 72 -16.12 -11.60 -13.42
N ASN A 73 -17.11 -11.02 -12.75
CA ASN A 73 -18.52 -11.35 -12.93
C ASN A 73 -18.81 -12.87 -12.83
N GLY A 74 -18.13 -13.57 -11.94
CA GLY A 74 -18.26 -15.01 -11.75
C GLY A 74 -17.38 -15.89 -12.65
N THR A 75 -16.69 -15.31 -13.63
CA THR A 75 -15.77 -16.03 -14.51
C THR A 75 -14.35 -15.93 -13.99
N GLN A 76 -13.73 -17.06 -13.71
CA GLN A 76 -12.34 -17.08 -13.22
C GLN A 76 -11.37 -16.69 -14.33
N ILE A 77 -10.49 -15.74 -14.03
CA ILE A 77 -9.45 -15.24 -14.92
C ILE A 77 -8.14 -15.07 -14.17
N SER A 78 -7.04 -14.93 -14.90
CA SER A 78 -5.77 -14.55 -14.29
C SER A 78 -5.69 -13.03 -14.09
N LEU A 79 -4.86 -12.61 -13.15
CA LEU A 79 -4.66 -11.19 -12.86
C LEU A 79 -4.20 -10.40 -14.10
N ASP A 80 -3.33 -11.00 -14.93
CA ASP A 80 -2.81 -10.36 -16.14
C ASP A 80 -3.88 -10.06 -17.19
N GLN A 81 -4.96 -10.83 -17.20
CA GLN A 81 -6.08 -10.64 -18.13
C GLN A 81 -7.13 -9.65 -17.61
N LEU A 82 -7.05 -9.31 -16.34
CA LEU A 82 -8.06 -8.50 -15.66
C LEU A 82 -8.20 -7.12 -16.31
N SER A 83 -7.12 -6.41 -16.58
CA SER A 83 -7.16 -5.05 -17.15
C SER A 83 -7.79 -5.02 -18.54
N SER A 84 -7.43 -5.98 -19.41
CA SER A 84 -7.98 -6.05 -20.77
C SER A 84 -9.47 -6.38 -20.75
N LYS A 85 -9.90 -7.26 -19.85
CA LYS A 85 -11.32 -7.62 -19.69
C LYS A 85 -12.13 -6.47 -19.10
N LEU A 86 -11.59 -5.78 -18.10
CA LEU A 86 -12.23 -4.61 -17.50
C LEU A 86 -12.38 -3.46 -18.52
N SER A 87 -11.36 -3.19 -19.32
CA SER A 87 -11.42 -2.11 -20.31
C SER A 87 -12.52 -2.32 -21.35
N GLN A 88 -12.86 -3.57 -21.65
CA GLN A 88 -13.99 -3.89 -22.54
C GLN A 88 -15.37 -3.64 -21.90
N LEU A 89 -15.44 -3.70 -20.56
CA LEU A 89 -16.69 -3.53 -19.82
C LEU A 89 -16.87 -2.08 -19.31
N MET A 90 -15.82 -1.28 -19.33
CA MET A 90 -15.84 0.10 -18.82
C MET A 90 -16.32 1.07 -19.89
N PRO A 91 -17.42 1.81 -19.67
CA PRO A 91 -17.87 2.85 -20.58
C PRO A 91 -16.94 4.09 -20.56
N SER A 92 -16.22 4.28 -19.47
CA SER A 92 -15.24 5.38 -19.30
C SER A 92 -14.06 4.93 -18.44
N PRO A 93 -12.90 5.58 -18.55
CA PRO A 93 -11.71 5.25 -17.72
C PRO A 93 -11.96 5.43 -16.21
N ASN A 94 -12.96 6.20 -15.84
CA ASN A 94 -13.31 6.48 -14.45
C ASN A 94 -14.55 5.69 -13.97
N ALA A 95 -14.97 4.66 -14.69
CA ALA A 95 -16.09 3.83 -14.31
C ALA A 95 -15.82 3.07 -13.01
N LEU A 96 -16.83 2.96 -12.15
CA LEU A 96 -16.72 2.28 -10.87
C LEU A 96 -16.53 0.78 -11.07
N ILE A 97 -15.56 0.23 -10.35
CA ILE A 97 -15.30 -1.20 -10.23
C ILE A 97 -15.56 -1.63 -8.80
N ILE A 98 -16.29 -2.71 -8.62
CA ILE A 98 -16.55 -3.29 -7.31
C ILE A 98 -15.59 -4.45 -7.10
N VAL A 99 -14.80 -4.39 -6.05
CA VAL A 99 -13.88 -5.45 -5.64
C VAL A 99 -14.41 -6.08 -4.36
N ARG A 100 -14.60 -7.38 -4.37
CA ARG A 100 -15.01 -8.17 -3.21
C ARG A 100 -13.93 -9.18 -2.86
N SER A 101 -13.59 -9.25 -1.58
CA SER A 101 -12.70 -10.29 -1.06
C SER A 101 -13.53 -11.52 -0.71
N SER A 102 -13.14 -12.70 -1.20
CA SER A 102 -13.74 -13.95 -0.73
C SER A 102 -13.20 -14.30 0.66
N ALA A 103 -13.90 -15.19 1.37
CA ALA A 103 -13.46 -15.65 2.70
C ALA A 103 -12.12 -16.41 2.66
N GLU A 104 -11.71 -16.90 1.50
CA GLU A 104 -10.47 -17.64 1.29
C GLU A 104 -9.28 -16.71 0.95
N ALA A 105 -9.56 -15.48 0.54
CA ALA A 105 -8.53 -14.51 0.20
C ALA A 105 -7.94 -13.87 1.44
N ASN A 106 -6.63 -13.67 1.45
CA ASN A 106 -5.97 -12.96 2.52
C ASN A 106 -5.78 -11.47 2.16
N THR A 107 -5.35 -10.67 3.14
CA THR A 107 -5.12 -9.23 2.95
C THR A 107 -4.05 -8.95 1.88
N GLN A 108 -3.07 -9.84 1.73
CA GLN A 108 -2.04 -9.69 0.71
C GLN A 108 -2.61 -9.85 -0.70
N ASP A 109 -3.49 -10.83 -0.90
CA ASP A 109 -4.16 -11.04 -2.20
C ASP A 109 -4.98 -9.79 -2.59
N LEU A 110 -5.70 -9.20 -1.63
CA LEU A 110 -6.43 -7.95 -1.84
C LEU A 110 -5.50 -6.80 -2.22
N LEU A 111 -4.40 -6.66 -1.50
CA LEU A 111 -3.42 -5.60 -1.74
C LEU A 111 -2.79 -5.73 -3.14
N ASP A 112 -2.41 -6.94 -3.53
CA ASP A 112 -1.80 -7.21 -4.83
C ASP A 112 -2.75 -6.83 -5.98
N VAL A 113 -4.03 -7.18 -5.87
CA VAL A 113 -5.04 -6.80 -6.86
C VAL A 113 -5.26 -5.28 -6.91
N LEU A 114 -5.34 -4.61 -5.77
CA LEU A 114 -5.51 -3.15 -5.72
C LEU A 114 -4.29 -2.42 -6.30
N LEU A 115 -3.09 -2.89 -6.01
CA LEU A 115 -1.86 -2.33 -6.60
C LEU A 115 -1.81 -2.55 -8.11
N TYR A 116 -2.24 -3.71 -8.58
CA TYR A 116 -2.34 -4.00 -10.00
C TYR A 116 -3.33 -3.06 -10.70
N LEU A 117 -4.54 -2.89 -10.18
CA LEU A 117 -5.53 -1.96 -10.72
C LEU A 117 -5.01 -0.52 -10.74
N LYS A 118 -4.30 -0.10 -9.69
CA LYS A 118 -3.67 1.22 -9.64
C LYS A 118 -2.58 1.39 -10.70
N SER A 119 -1.77 0.38 -10.96
CA SER A 119 -0.74 0.42 -12.02
C SER A 119 -1.34 0.56 -13.40
N GLU A 120 -2.53 0.01 -13.62
CA GLU A 120 -3.32 0.13 -14.85
C GLU A 120 -4.15 1.44 -14.91
N LYS A 121 -3.93 2.36 -13.98
CA LYS A 121 -4.63 3.67 -13.87
C LYS A 121 -6.13 3.56 -13.60
N ILE A 122 -6.57 2.45 -13.06
CA ILE A 122 -7.95 2.25 -12.62
C ILE A 122 -8.05 2.74 -11.19
N MET A 123 -8.67 3.90 -10.98
CA MET A 123 -8.67 4.60 -9.70
C MET A 123 -10.01 4.53 -8.97
N ASN A 124 -11.11 4.34 -9.68
CA ASN A 124 -12.45 4.33 -9.09
C ASN A 124 -12.85 2.91 -8.69
N VAL A 125 -12.37 2.48 -7.53
CA VAL A 125 -12.57 1.12 -7.00
C VAL A 125 -13.30 1.21 -5.67
N SER A 126 -14.38 0.44 -5.54
CA SER A 126 -15.10 0.24 -4.27
C SER A 126 -14.81 -1.15 -3.74
N VAL A 127 -14.37 -1.26 -2.49
CA VAL A 127 -14.02 -2.54 -1.86
C VAL A 127 -15.14 -2.97 -0.91
N LEU A 128 -15.63 -4.17 -1.09
CA LEU A 128 -16.60 -4.82 -0.21
C LEU A 128 -15.92 -5.90 0.64
N GLY A 129 -16.26 -5.94 1.91
CA GLY A 129 -15.84 -7.03 2.80
C GLY A 129 -16.54 -8.35 2.46
N PRO A 130 -16.04 -9.47 3.02
CA PRO A 130 -16.58 -10.79 2.74
C PRO A 130 -18.03 -11.00 3.23
N ASP A 131 -18.48 -10.22 4.20
CA ASP A 131 -19.78 -10.37 4.86
C ASP A 131 -20.89 -9.45 4.31
N ASN A 132 -20.58 -8.62 3.31
CA ASN A 132 -21.60 -7.77 2.69
C ASN A 132 -22.31 -8.54 1.56
N GLU A 133 -23.33 -9.28 1.93
CA GLU A 133 -24.34 -9.74 0.97
C GLU A 133 -25.23 -8.55 0.56
N PHE A 134 -25.52 -8.46 -0.73
CA PHE A 134 -26.46 -7.47 -1.28
C PHE A 134 -27.91 -7.85 -0.99
#